data_689bcefb66c57c1250ddbdca70a4d03c
#
_entry.id   689bcefb66c57c1250ddbdca70a4d03c
#
_cell.length_a   1.000
_cell.length_b   1.000
_cell.length_c   1.000
_cell.angle_alpha   90.00
_cell.angle_beta   90.00
_cell.angle_gamma   90.00
#
_symmetry.space_group_name_H-M   'P 1'
#
loop_
_entity.id
_entity.type
_entity.pdbx_description
1 polymer ?
#
loop_
_entity_poly.entity_id
_entity_poly.type
_entity_poly.pdbx_seq_one_letter_code
_entity_poly.pdbx_strand_id
1 'polypeptide(L)'
;LKWLGFGTQFLDVDLDGWDDLLVANGHVDDFSFQGIPFEMPAQLFRNAGGQEFVEVASDAAGPYFRRRLLGRAVATCDWNRDGKPDAVVQHLDAPAALLTNRTESVGRPLVVRLVPRSSSRDGYGTQAWLREGESSLYRQMTAGSGYQAQNEAVLLFARRSSGEDTPAELTIRWRSGTEQTC
;
A
#
# COMPACT_ATOMS: atom_id res chain seq x y z
N LEU A 1 -5.46 -15.77 -17.69
CA LEU A 1 -4.56 -14.95 -16.82
C LEU A 1 -3.17 -14.99 -17.41
N LYS A 2 -2.53 -13.84 -17.58
CA LYS A 2 -1.19 -13.73 -18.17
C LYS A 2 -0.08 -13.91 -17.15
N TRP A 3 -0.34 -13.50 -15.91
CA TRP A 3 0.63 -13.51 -14.80
C TRP A 3 0.06 -14.22 -13.57
N LEU A 4 0.92 -14.73 -12.70
CA LEU A 4 0.58 -15.38 -11.44
C LEU A 4 1.07 -14.50 -10.28
N GLY A 5 0.14 -13.89 -9.57
CA GLY A 5 0.43 -13.02 -8.43
C GLY A 5 0.63 -13.80 -7.13
N PHE A 6 1.59 -13.33 -6.31
CA PHE A 6 1.81 -13.80 -4.94
C PHE A 6 1.57 -12.68 -3.93
N GLY A 7 2.56 -11.80 -3.77
CA GLY A 7 2.44 -10.64 -2.90
C GLY A 7 1.57 -9.58 -3.54
N THR A 8 0.56 -9.13 -2.81
CA THR A 8 -0.31 -8.03 -3.23
C THR A 8 -0.44 -7.04 -2.08
N GLN A 9 -0.39 -5.74 -2.41
CA GLN A 9 -0.61 -4.68 -1.44
C GLN A 9 -1.51 -3.60 -2.05
N PHE A 10 -2.46 -3.15 -1.25
CA PHE A 10 -3.19 -1.93 -1.51
C PHE A 10 -2.43 -0.76 -0.87
N LEU A 11 -2.17 0.29 -1.65
CA LEU A 11 -1.45 1.49 -1.23
C LEU A 11 -1.86 2.66 -2.11
N ASP A 12 -2.05 3.82 -1.55
CA ASP A 12 -2.42 5.04 -2.25
C ASP A 12 -1.15 5.76 -2.74
N VAL A 13 -0.69 5.43 -3.98
CA VAL A 13 0.63 5.88 -4.48
C VAL A 13 0.68 7.36 -4.85
N ASP A 14 -0.44 7.95 -5.28
CA ASP A 14 -0.53 9.36 -5.68
C ASP A 14 -1.27 10.23 -4.65
N LEU A 15 -1.67 9.65 -3.52
CA LEU A 15 -2.38 10.31 -2.43
C LEU A 15 -3.69 10.96 -2.90
N ASP A 16 -4.42 10.28 -3.78
CA ASP A 16 -5.75 10.73 -4.23
C ASP A 16 -6.89 10.24 -3.34
N GLY A 17 -6.58 9.40 -2.33
CA GLY A 17 -7.51 8.82 -1.36
C GLY A 17 -8.12 7.50 -1.83
N TRP A 18 -7.72 6.96 -2.97
CA TRP A 18 -8.09 5.65 -3.47
C TRP A 18 -6.89 4.72 -3.46
N ASP A 19 -7.02 3.57 -2.81
CA ASP A 19 -5.92 2.62 -2.77
C ASP A 19 -5.70 1.98 -4.15
N ASP A 20 -4.49 2.08 -4.66
CA ASP A 20 -3.96 1.39 -5.83
C ASP A 20 -3.56 -0.03 -5.48
N LEU A 21 -3.16 -0.85 -6.46
CA LEU A 21 -2.78 -2.22 -6.25
C LEU A 21 -1.39 -2.52 -6.82
N LEU A 22 -0.47 -2.93 -5.97
CA LEU A 22 0.84 -3.46 -6.35
C LEU A 22 0.82 -4.99 -6.27
N VAL A 23 1.27 -5.67 -7.34
CA VAL A 23 1.32 -7.13 -7.44
C VAL A 23 2.73 -7.59 -7.78
N ALA A 24 3.30 -8.43 -6.93
CA ALA A 24 4.54 -9.17 -7.22
C ALA A 24 4.19 -10.51 -7.85
N ASN A 25 4.59 -10.71 -9.10
CA ASN A 25 4.31 -11.89 -9.89
C ASN A 25 5.51 -12.85 -9.96
N GLY A 26 5.23 -14.14 -10.21
CA GLY A 26 6.22 -15.18 -10.44
C GLY A 26 5.58 -16.57 -10.35
N HIS A 27 6.04 -17.55 -11.12
CA HIS A 27 5.45 -18.89 -11.04
C HIS A 27 6.03 -19.72 -9.87
N VAL A 28 5.29 -20.74 -9.43
CA VAL A 28 5.75 -21.68 -8.39
C VAL A 28 6.83 -22.60 -8.96
N ASP A 29 6.56 -23.17 -10.12
CA ASP A 29 7.43 -24.10 -10.83
C ASP A 29 7.79 -23.55 -12.21
N ASP A 30 8.93 -23.98 -12.75
CA ASP A 30 9.34 -23.60 -14.09
C ASP A 30 8.63 -24.45 -15.17
N PHE A 31 7.62 -23.85 -15.77
CA PHE A 31 6.92 -24.39 -16.94
C PHE A 31 7.24 -23.63 -18.23
N SER A 32 8.41 -22.98 -18.30
CA SER A 32 8.83 -22.22 -19.49
C SER A 32 8.90 -23.09 -20.76
N PHE A 33 9.17 -24.40 -20.60
CA PHE A 33 9.12 -25.39 -21.69
C PHE A 33 7.72 -25.59 -22.29
N GLN A 34 6.67 -25.14 -21.58
CA GLN A 34 5.28 -25.13 -22.08
C GLN A 34 4.84 -23.72 -22.53
N GLY A 35 5.76 -22.75 -22.57
CA GLY A 35 5.46 -21.37 -22.92
C GLY A 35 4.83 -20.55 -21.78
N ILE A 36 4.83 -21.08 -20.55
CA ILE A 36 4.37 -20.37 -19.34
C ILE A 36 5.58 -19.70 -18.72
N PRO A 37 5.59 -18.35 -18.59
CA PRO A 37 6.71 -17.65 -17.99
C PRO A 37 6.94 -18.06 -16.54
N PHE A 38 8.19 -18.37 -16.15
CA PHE A 38 8.58 -18.62 -14.76
C PHE A 38 8.78 -17.29 -14.02
N GLU A 39 9.73 -16.50 -14.49
CA GLU A 39 9.92 -15.13 -14.03
C GLU A 39 8.91 -14.17 -14.68
N MET A 40 8.33 -13.29 -13.89
CA MET A 40 7.27 -12.38 -14.33
C MET A 40 7.54 -10.94 -13.86
N PRO A 41 7.11 -9.92 -14.61
CA PRO A 41 7.19 -8.54 -14.15
C PRO A 41 6.17 -8.29 -13.04
N ALA A 42 6.51 -7.43 -12.08
CA ALA A 42 5.54 -6.87 -11.15
C ALA A 42 4.57 -5.95 -11.91
N GLN A 43 3.38 -5.74 -11.34
CA GLN A 43 2.35 -4.86 -11.90
C GLN A 43 1.91 -3.84 -10.86
N LEU A 44 1.67 -2.61 -11.33
CA LEU A 44 1.02 -1.56 -10.57
C LEU A 44 -0.30 -1.21 -11.29
N PHE A 45 -1.39 -1.19 -10.54
CA PHE A 45 -2.68 -0.79 -11.04
C PHE A 45 -3.15 0.44 -10.29
N ARG A 46 -3.42 1.52 -11.03
CA ARG A 46 -4.03 2.70 -10.47
C ARG A 46 -5.54 2.52 -10.32
N ASN A 47 -6.07 2.92 -9.18
CA ASN A 47 -7.51 2.97 -8.93
C ASN A 47 -8.09 4.29 -9.48
N ALA A 48 -8.89 4.19 -10.52
CA ALA A 48 -9.52 5.36 -11.14
C ALA A 48 -10.80 5.77 -10.37
N GLY A 49 -10.62 6.35 -9.18
CA GLY A 49 -11.72 6.90 -8.39
C GLY A 49 -12.72 5.87 -7.86
N GLY A 50 -12.28 4.63 -7.60
CA GLY A 50 -13.12 3.53 -7.12
C GLY A 50 -13.96 2.85 -8.22
N GLN A 51 -13.79 3.23 -9.49
CA GLN A 51 -14.56 2.69 -10.60
C GLN A 51 -13.88 1.47 -11.24
N GLU A 52 -12.58 1.56 -11.48
CA GLU A 52 -11.79 0.51 -12.12
C GLU A 52 -10.31 0.60 -11.73
N PHE A 53 -9.60 -0.50 -11.89
CA PHE A 53 -8.15 -0.57 -11.78
C PHE A 53 -7.53 -0.56 -13.17
N VAL A 54 -6.70 0.43 -13.46
CA VAL A 54 -6.00 0.59 -14.73
C VAL A 54 -4.52 0.25 -14.55
N GLU A 55 -4.02 -0.72 -15.33
CA GLU A 55 -2.60 -1.09 -15.25
C GLU A 55 -1.72 0.10 -15.70
N VAL A 56 -0.79 0.48 -14.84
CA VAL A 56 0.22 1.49 -15.15
C VAL A 56 1.28 0.87 -16.05
N ALA A 57 1.55 1.49 -17.18
CA ALA A 57 2.58 1.01 -18.08
C ALA A 57 3.94 0.90 -17.37
N SER A 58 4.67 -0.20 -17.60
CA SER A 58 5.94 -0.48 -16.91
C SER A 58 6.98 0.62 -17.06
N ASP A 59 6.97 1.36 -18.18
CA ASP A 59 7.86 2.50 -18.39
C ASP A 59 7.49 3.70 -17.52
N ALA A 60 6.21 3.90 -17.24
CA ALA A 60 5.72 4.95 -16.35
C ALA A 60 5.89 4.55 -14.87
N ALA A 61 5.68 3.27 -14.54
CA ALA A 61 5.86 2.77 -13.19
C ALA A 61 7.34 2.70 -12.75
N GLY A 62 8.27 2.68 -13.70
CA GLY A 62 9.72 2.73 -13.46
C GLY A 62 10.47 1.43 -13.79
N PRO A 63 11.81 1.48 -13.70
CA PRO A 63 12.68 0.40 -14.24
C PRO A 63 12.49 -0.96 -13.56
N TYR A 64 12.06 -0.99 -12.32
CA TYR A 64 11.77 -2.23 -11.60
C TYR A 64 10.67 -3.04 -12.31
N PHE A 65 9.60 -2.41 -12.77
CA PHE A 65 8.45 -3.05 -13.40
C PHE A 65 8.73 -3.65 -14.79
N ARG A 66 9.89 -3.40 -15.36
CA ARG A 66 10.38 -4.05 -16.59
C ARG A 66 11.16 -5.33 -16.34
N ARG A 67 11.58 -5.57 -15.09
CA ARG A 67 12.37 -6.75 -14.73
C ARG A 67 11.45 -7.97 -14.62
N ARG A 68 11.95 -9.12 -15.03
CA ARG A 68 11.31 -10.40 -14.79
C ARG A 68 11.98 -11.04 -13.59
N LEU A 69 11.22 -11.36 -12.58
CA LEU A 69 11.67 -11.84 -11.27
C LEU A 69 10.68 -12.85 -10.72
N LEU A 70 11.09 -13.62 -9.72
CA LEU A 70 10.21 -14.49 -8.95
C LEU A 70 9.71 -13.75 -7.72
N GLY A 71 8.80 -12.79 -7.91
CA GLY A 71 8.22 -12.02 -6.82
C GLY A 71 7.43 -12.92 -5.85
N ARG A 72 7.54 -12.63 -4.54
CA ARG A 72 6.84 -13.39 -3.49
C ARG A 72 6.12 -12.47 -2.52
N ALA A 73 6.82 -11.86 -1.56
CA ALA A 73 6.21 -10.98 -0.58
C ALA A 73 6.29 -9.52 -0.99
N VAL A 74 5.28 -8.75 -0.60
CA VAL A 74 5.30 -7.28 -0.70
C VAL A 74 4.90 -6.71 0.65
N ALA A 75 5.69 -5.76 1.17
CA ALA A 75 5.36 -4.97 2.34
C ALA A 75 5.44 -3.49 2.00
N THR A 76 4.61 -2.67 2.65
CA THR A 76 4.64 -1.21 2.52
C THR A 76 5.25 -0.55 3.75
N CYS A 77 5.99 0.52 3.52
CA CYS A 77 6.56 1.39 4.56
C CYS A 77 6.77 2.80 3.97
N ASP A 78 7.01 3.75 4.84
CA ASP A 78 7.52 5.08 4.46
C ASP A 78 8.99 5.16 4.93
N TRP A 79 9.91 4.62 4.11
CA TRP A 79 11.30 4.44 4.52
C TRP A 79 12.09 5.75 4.59
N ASN A 80 11.77 6.73 3.73
CA ASN A 80 12.43 8.03 3.64
C ASN A 80 11.71 9.13 4.44
N ARG A 81 10.56 8.80 5.05
CA ARG A 81 9.74 9.71 5.86
C ARG A 81 9.20 10.92 5.11
N ASP A 82 8.88 10.74 3.83
CA ASP A 82 8.24 11.78 3.00
C ASP A 82 6.70 11.71 3.05
N GLY A 83 6.14 10.73 3.75
CA GLY A 83 4.71 10.52 3.93
C GLY A 83 4.05 9.74 2.79
N LYS A 84 4.80 9.31 1.79
CA LYS A 84 4.30 8.46 0.70
C LYS A 84 4.53 6.98 1.01
N PRO A 85 3.63 6.10 0.57
CA PRO A 85 3.86 4.67 0.74
C PRO A 85 4.92 4.18 -0.24
N ASP A 86 6.03 3.69 0.30
CA ASP A 86 7.04 2.94 -0.42
C ASP A 86 6.75 1.44 -0.33
N ALA A 87 7.45 0.60 -1.09
CA ALA A 87 7.29 -0.83 -1.04
C ALA A 87 8.62 -1.59 -0.99
N VAL A 88 8.65 -2.67 -0.24
CA VAL A 88 9.71 -3.67 -0.28
C VAL A 88 9.16 -4.93 -0.92
N VAL A 89 9.83 -5.42 -1.97
CA VAL A 89 9.44 -6.65 -2.67
C VAL A 89 10.53 -7.70 -2.46
N GLN A 90 10.13 -8.86 -1.92
CA GLN A 90 11.00 -10.01 -1.77
C GLN A 90 10.84 -10.92 -3.00
N HIS A 91 11.96 -11.48 -3.46
CA HIS A 91 12.05 -12.44 -4.55
C HIS A 91 12.55 -13.77 -4.05
N LEU A 92 12.27 -14.84 -4.79
CA LEU A 92 12.72 -16.17 -4.42
C LEU A 92 14.22 -16.33 -4.65
N ASP A 93 14.73 -15.81 -5.75
CA ASP A 93 16.09 -16.07 -6.28
C ASP A 93 16.91 -14.80 -6.52
N ALA A 94 16.41 -13.65 -6.12
CA ALA A 94 17.08 -12.35 -6.28
C ALA A 94 17.02 -11.54 -4.98
N PRO A 95 17.93 -10.58 -4.78
CA PRO A 95 17.87 -9.65 -3.64
C PRO A 95 16.52 -8.92 -3.57
N ALA A 96 16.07 -8.62 -2.34
CA ALA A 96 14.90 -7.78 -2.15
C ALA A 96 15.09 -6.41 -2.80
N ALA A 97 13.99 -5.86 -3.32
CA ALA A 97 13.97 -4.54 -3.92
C ALA A 97 13.24 -3.56 -3.01
N LEU A 98 13.84 -2.40 -2.77
CA LEU A 98 13.18 -1.25 -2.16
C LEU A 98 12.70 -0.32 -3.28
N LEU A 99 11.41 -0.10 -3.36
CA LEU A 99 10.75 0.76 -4.34
C LEU A 99 10.37 2.06 -3.66
N THR A 100 11.12 3.13 -3.95
CA THR A 100 10.81 4.47 -3.46
C THR A 100 9.74 5.11 -4.32
N ASN A 101 8.66 5.51 -3.70
CA ASN A 101 7.56 6.19 -4.38
C ASN A 101 7.95 7.64 -4.73
N ARG A 102 8.02 7.93 -6.02
CA ARG A 102 8.31 9.26 -6.57
C ARG A 102 7.16 9.84 -7.38
N THR A 103 5.97 9.25 -7.24
CA THR A 103 4.76 9.73 -7.92
C THR A 103 4.42 11.13 -7.46
N GLU A 104 3.98 11.98 -8.38
CA GLU A 104 3.39 13.27 -8.01
C GLU A 104 2.14 13.03 -7.17
N SER A 105 2.05 13.72 -6.04
CA SER A 105 0.92 13.57 -5.11
C SER A 105 -0.20 14.53 -5.46
N VAL A 106 -1.42 14.03 -5.47
CA VAL A 106 -2.65 14.82 -5.62
C VAL A 106 -3.04 15.44 -4.28
N GLY A 107 -2.88 14.68 -3.20
CA GLY A 107 -3.19 15.11 -1.84
C GLY A 107 -1.95 15.28 -0.96
N ARG A 108 -2.20 15.52 0.32
CA ARG A 108 -1.16 15.67 1.37
C ARG A 108 -1.20 14.47 2.31
N PRO A 109 -0.06 13.87 2.67
CA PRO A 109 -0.04 12.73 3.58
C PRO A 109 -0.39 13.14 5.02
N LEU A 110 -1.17 12.28 5.68
CA LEU A 110 -1.33 12.27 7.13
C LEU A 110 -0.94 10.88 7.63
N VAL A 111 0.21 10.79 8.29
CA VAL A 111 0.72 9.55 8.89
C VAL A 111 0.33 9.49 10.35
N VAL A 112 -0.47 8.49 10.73
CA VAL A 112 -0.93 8.29 12.10
C VAL A 112 -0.23 7.09 12.70
N ARG A 113 0.58 7.33 13.73
CA ARG A 113 1.20 6.28 14.55
C ARG A 113 0.38 6.07 15.82
N LEU A 114 -0.13 4.86 15.98
CA LEU A 114 -0.91 4.50 17.16
C LEU A 114 0.03 4.18 18.34
N VAL A 115 -0.29 4.72 19.52
CA VAL A 115 0.43 4.45 20.77
C VAL A 115 -0.58 3.98 21.83
N PRO A 116 -0.95 2.68 21.81
CA PRO A 116 -1.96 2.16 22.73
C PRO A 116 -1.40 2.10 24.15
N ARG A 117 -2.23 2.46 25.15
CA ARG A 117 -1.87 2.40 26.58
C ARG A 117 -2.25 1.08 27.24
N SER A 118 -3.28 0.39 26.73
CA SER A 118 -3.88 -0.79 27.39
C SER A 118 -4.27 -1.92 26.42
N SER A 119 -3.73 -1.90 25.19
CA SER A 119 -3.99 -2.93 24.18
C SER A 119 -2.69 -3.49 23.59
N SER A 120 -2.76 -4.25 22.50
CA SER A 120 -1.57 -4.75 21.82
C SER A 120 -0.61 -3.61 21.48
N ARG A 121 0.70 -3.85 21.58
CA ARG A 121 1.79 -2.88 21.40
C ARG A 121 1.64 -2.01 20.14
N ASP A 122 1.21 -2.61 19.03
CA ASP A 122 1.15 -1.94 17.73
C ASP A 122 -0.29 -1.50 17.36
N GLY A 123 -1.25 -1.64 18.28
CA GLY A 123 -2.63 -1.19 18.07
C GLY A 123 -3.42 -2.03 17.06
N TYR A 124 -3.04 -3.28 16.78
CA TYR A 124 -3.76 -4.13 15.83
C TYR A 124 -5.24 -4.28 16.17
N GLY A 125 -6.09 -4.16 15.14
CA GLY A 125 -7.54 -4.15 15.25
C GLY A 125 -8.14 -2.77 15.50
N THR A 126 -7.30 -1.73 15.69
CA THR A 126 -7.77 -0.35 15.78
C THR A 126 -8.22 0.14 14.42
N GLN A 127 -9.33 0.85 14.40
CA GLN A 127 -9.94 1.46 13.22
C GLN A 127 -9.82 2.98 13.30
N ALA A 128 -9.68 3.65 12.17
CA ALA A 128 -9.62 5.09 12.11
C ALA A 128 -10.35 5.65 10.90
N TRP A 129 -10.99 6.78 11.09
CA TRP A 129 -11.71 7.53 10.06
C TRP A 129 -11.19 8.95 10.03
N LEU A 130 -10.76 9.40 8.85
CA LEU A 130 -10.44 10.79 8.59
C LEU A 130 -11.59 11.41 7.80
N ARG A 131 -12.19 12.46 8.36
CA ARG A 131 -13.27 13.23 7.72
C ARG A 131 -12.77 14.60 7.33
N GLU A 132 -13.02 14.99 6.07
CA GLU A 132 -12.76 16.32 5.52
C GLU A 132 -13.99 16.76 4.71
N GLY A 133 -14.82 17.64 5.26
CA GLY A 133 -16.11 17.99 4.67
C GLY A 133 -17.02 16.75 4.51
N GLU A 134 -17.42 16.47 3.27
CA GLU A 134 -18.24 15.28 2.95
C GLU A 134 -17.40 14.01 2.70
N SER A 135 -16.08 14.14 2.58
CA SER A 135 -15.18 13.01 2.36
C SER A 135 -14.90 12.26 3.66
N SER A 136 -14.88 10.95 3.61
CA SER A 136 -14.48 10.09 4.73
C SER A 136 -13.58 8.97 4.23
N LEU A 137 -12.37 8.91 4.76
CA LEU A 137 -11.41 7.85 4.51
C LEU A 137 -11.33 6.92 5.71
N TYR A 138 -11.28 5.62 5.46
CA TYR A 138 -11.18 4.59 6.49
C TYR A 138 -9.85 3.85 6.39
N ARG A 139 -9.24 3.58 7.55
CA ARG A 139 -8.06 2.71 7.68
C ARG A 139 -8.21 1.81 8.90
N GLN A 140 -7.59 0.64 8.82
CA GLN A 140 -7.51 -0.29 9.94
C GLN A 140 -6.09 -0.78 10.13
N MET A 141 -5.62 -0.85 11.37
CA MET A 141 -4.34 -1.46 11.71
C MET A 141 -4.50 -2.98 11.71
N THR A 142 -3.87 -3.65 10.75
CA THR A 142 -3.92 -5.10 10.58
C THR A 142 -2.63 -5.77 10.99
N ALA A 143 -2.71 -6.98 11.54
CA ALA A 143 -1.57 -7.85 11.76
C ALA A 143 -1.47 -8.83 10.58
N GLY A 144 -0.33 -8.81 9.87
CA GLY A 144 -0.17 -9.55 8.61
C GLY A 144 -0.80 -8.81 7.43
N SER A 145 -0.02 -8.58 6.41
CA SER A 145 -0.41 -7.73 5.29
C SER A 145 -0.02 -8.41 3.97
N GLY A 146 -0.70 -9.51 3.65
CA GLY A 146 -0.44 -10.26 2.42
C GLY A 146 0.47 -11.46 2.61
N TYR A 147 1.01 -12.00 1.51
CA TYR A 147 1.80 -13.22 1.49
C TYR A 147 3.13 -13.03 2.22
N GLN A 148 3.28 -13.67 3.39
CA GLN A 148 4.49 -13.66 4.23
C GLN A 148 5.07 -12.25 4.49
N ALA A 149 4.21 -11.24 4.63
CA ALA A 149 4.61 -9.86 4.81
C ALA A 149 3.87 -9.17 5.95
N GLN A 150 4.50 -8.13 6.48
CA GLN A 150 3.94 -7.21 7.45
C GLN A 150 4.32 -5.78 7.05
N ASN A 151 3.32 -4.94 6.88
CA ASN A 151 3.51 -3.51 6.60
C ASN A 151 4.03 -2.76 7.85
N GLU A 152 4.59 -1.58 7.64
CA GLU A 152 4.88 -0.67 8.74
C GLU A 152 3.61 -0.41 9.56
N ALA A 153 3.74 -0.39 10.90
CA ALA A 153 2.61 -0.18 11.80
C ALA A 153 2.22 1.31 11.87
N VAL A 154 1.73 1.85 10.79
CA VAL A 154 1.17 3.20 10.65
C VAL A 154 -0.13 3.16 9.86
N LEU A 155 -0.99 4.16 10.07
CA LEU A 155 -2.15 4.40 9.19
C LEU A 155 -1.83 5.63 8.34
N LEU A 156 -1.84 5.46 7.03
CA LEU A 156 -1.61 6.53 6.07
C LEU A 156 -2.94 6.98 5.46
N PHE A 157 -3.20 8.27 5.53
CA PHE A 157 -4.34 8.91 4.88
C PHE A 157 -3.85 9.96 3.89
N ALA A 158 -4.54 10.07 2.76
CA ALA A 158 -4.38 11.17 1.83
C ALA A 158 -5.39 12.28 2.17
N ARG A 159 -4.90 13.45 2.58
CA ARG A 159 -5.74 14.63 2.73
C ARG A 159 -5.99 15.26 1.37
N ARG A 160 -7.26 15.36 1.00
CA ARG A 160 -7.68 15.88 -0.33
C ARG A 160 -7.74 17.40 -0.40
N SER A 161 -7.87 18.07 0.74
CA SER A 161 -7.98 19.54 0.76
C SER A 161 -6.64 20.19 0.49
N SER A 162 -6.59 21.10 -0.47
CA SER A 162 -5.43 21.94 -0.79
C SER A 162 -5.26 23.13 0.16
N GLY A 163 -6.25 23.41 1.03
CA GLY A 163 -6.22 24.52 1.99
C GLY A 163 -5.67 24.08 3.36
N GLU A 164 -4.77 24.86 3.95
CA GLU A 164 -4.29 24.64 5.32
C GLU A 164 -5.41 24.75 6.36
N ASP A 165 -6.47 25.48 6.05
CA ASP A 165 -7.57 25.80 6.95
C ASP A 165 -8.79 24.85 6.84
N THR A 166 -8.75 23.80 6.00
CA THR A 166 -9.87 22.86 5.95
C THR A 166 -9.85 21.98 7.20
N PRO A 167 -10.88 22.08 8.06
CA PRO A 167 -10.95 21.24 9.24
C PRO A 167 -10.97 19.77 8.86
N ALA A 168 -10.10 18.99 9.50
CA ALA A 168 -10.09 17.55 9.39
C ALA A 168 -10.34 16.95 10.77
N GLU A 169 -11.22 15.98 10.85
CA GLU A 169 -11.51 15.23 12.07
C GLU A 169 -11.02 13.80 11.94
N LEU A 170 -10.13 13.40 12.85
CA LEU A 170 -9.66 12.03 12.95
C LEU A 170 -10.36 11.34 14.12
N THR A 171 -11.19 10.34 13.82
CA THR A 171 -11.81 9.47 14.84
C THR A 171 -11.07 8.14 14.88
N ILE A 172 -10.61 7.72 16.06
CA ILE A 172 -9.91 6.47 16.31
C ILE A 172 -10.78 5.60 17.23
N ARG A 173 -11.12 4.40 16.78
CA ARG A 173 -11.81 3.39 17.57
C ARG A 173 -10.82 2.29 17.94
N TRP A 174 -10.43 2.28 19.19
CA TRP A 174 -9.52 1.29 19.74
C TRP A 174 -10.17 -0.09 19.81
N ARG A 175 -9.38 -1.15 19.76
CA ARG A 175 -9.87 -2.52 19.92
C ARG A 175 -10.65 -2.75 21.23
N SER A 176 -10.38 -1.97 22.27
CA SER A 176 -11.14 -1.96 23.53
C SER A 176 -12.58 -1.48 23.40
N GLY A 177 -12.96 -0.88 22.26
CA GLY A 177 -14.22 -0.19 22.04
C GLY A 177 -14.20 1.30 22.42
N THR A 178 -13.11 1.79 23.03
CA THR A 178 -12.96 3.22 23.32
C THR A 178 -12.80 4.00 22.02
N GLU A 179 -13.45 5.17 21.94
CA GLU A 179 -13.28 6.12 20.82
C GLU A 179 -12.53 7.36 21.28
N GLN A 180 -11.75 7.91 20.37
CA GLN A 180 -10.99 9.14 20.54
C GLN A 180 -11.11 9.97 19.28
N THR A 181 -11.39 11.28 19.41
CA THR A 181 -11.43 12.24 18.30
C THR A 181 -10.35 13.29 18.49
N CYS A 182 -9.67 13.66 17.39
CA CYS A 182 -8.60 14.66 17.36
C CYS A 182 -8.84 15.63 16.19
#